data_22cdcc305f991fb4c247a54cd0fe5806
#
_entry.id   22cdcc305f991fb4c247a54cd0fe5806
#
_cell.length_a   1.000
_cell.length_b   1.000
_cell.length_c   1.000
_cell.angle_alpha   90.00
_cell.angle_beta   90.00
_cell.angle_gamma   90.00
#
_symmetry.space_group_name_H-M   'P 1'
#
loop_
_entity.id
_entity.type
_entity.pdbx_description
1 polymer ?
#
loop_
_entity_poly.entity_id
_entity_poly.type
_entity_poly.pdbx_seq_one_letter_code
_entity_poly.pdbx_strand_id
1 'polypeptide(L)'
;MNASRATLRRIGILAYGSLIEDPGFEIEPHIVEKIAGIDTPFSIEFVRTSRIRGGGPTVVPVEQGGAPVRGMVLVLHERISRKDALDLLWRRETRNEGTTLIYKKPARPDPNEMIAVELRNFSGLDVVLYAKFGATLTGPTPEELADLAIRSVSTEAGRRGRDGISYLMSLKRGGIVTPLMPHYERALLEKTGAVSLEEALARCRAT
;
A
#
# COMPACT_ATOMS: atom_id res chain seq x y z
N MET A 1 -19.86 9.40 43.21
CA MET A 1 -19.95 9.84 41.82
C MET A 1 -18.79 9.21 41.02
N ASN A 2 -19.02 8.04 40.41
CA ASN A 2 -18.02 7.42 39.56
C ASN A 2 -18.11 8.06 38.17
N ALA A 3 -17.19 9.00 37.89
CA ALA A 3 -16.96 9.43 36.52
C ALA A 3 -16.42 8.21 35.74
N SER A 4 -17.25 7.62 34.93
CA SER A 4 -16.86 6.61 33.94
C SER A 4 -15.71 7.21 33.13
N ARG A 5 -14.48 6.76 33.36
CA ARG A 5 -13.35 7.03 32.47
C ARG A 5 -13.77 6.44 31.10
N ALA A 6 -14.18 7.30 30.19
CA ALA A 6 -14.32 6.91 28.81
C ALA A 6 -12.98 6.29 28.39
N THR A 7 -12.93 5.00 28.26
CA THR A 7 -11.74 4.27 27.81
C THR A 7 -11.39 4.85 26.44
N LEU A 8 -10.31 5.61 26.35
CA LEU A 8 -9.84 6.19 25.11
C LEU A 8 -9.57 5.05 24.14
N ARG A 9 -10.26 5.04 23.01
CA ARG A 9 -10.12 3.99 22.01
C ARG A 9 -8.74 4.04 21.39
N ARG A 10 -8.01 2.94 21.46
CA ARG A 10 -6.72 2.80 20.77
C ARG A 10 -6.96 2.54 19.29
N ILE A 11 -6.43 3.42 18.46
CA ILE A 11 -6.61 3.39 17.00
C ILE A 11 -5.26 3.16 16.34
N GLY A 12 -5.23 2.32 15.30
CA GLY A 12 -4.05 2.08 14.48
C GLY A 12 -4.36 2.08 12.99
N ILE A 13 -3.30 2.11 12.19
CA ILE A 13 -3.35 1.95 10.73
C ILE A 13 -2.52 0.72 10.36
N LEU A 14 -3.10 -0.26 9.66
CA LEU A 14 -2.39 -1.42 9.15
C LEU A 14 -1.72 -1.04 7.82
N ALA A 15 -0.41 -1.01 7.84
CA ALA A 15 0.46 -0.81 6.69
C ALA A 15 0.89 -2.17 6.13
N TYR A 16 0.68 -2.41 4.83
CA TYR A 16 1.02 -3.66 4.13
C TYR A 16 1.61 -3.42 2.73
N GLY A 17 2.19 -2.26 2.51
CA GLY A 17 2.81 -1.86 1.24
C GLY A 17 3.70 -0.64 1.47
N SER A 18 3.63 0.34 0.57
CA SER A 18 4.46 1.54 0.68
C SER A 18 4.25 2.35 1.96
N LEU A 19 3.14 2.15 2.66
CA LEU A 19 2.83 2.79 3.94
C LEU A 19 3.80 2.35 5.06
N ILE A 20 4.46 1.20 4.92
CA ILE A 20 5.46 0.71 5.89
C ILE A 20 6.69 1.61 5.90
N GLU A 21 7.21 1.96 4.72
CA GLU A 21 8.41 2.80 4.57
C GLU A 21 8.06 4.31 4.61
N ASP A 22 6.89 4.67 4.10
CA ASP A 22 6.43 6.06 3.95
C ASP A 22 4.99 6.19 4.48
N PRO A 23 4.80 6.42 5.78
CA PRO A 23 3.47 6.67 6.35
C PRO A 23 2.86 8.00 5.92
N GLY A 24 3.65 8.90 5.34
CA GLY A 24 3.25 10.25 4.97
C GLY A 24 3.42 11.27 6.10
N PHE A 25 3.64 12.51 5.70
CA PHE A 25 4.01 13.58 6.64
C PHE A 25 2.85 14.00 7.58
N GLU A 26 1.60 13.67 7.25
CA GLU A 26 0.46 13.93 8.11
C GLU A 26 0.23 12.81 9.15
N ILE A 27 0.55 11.55 8.83
CA ILE A 27 0.37 10.42 9.77
C ILE A 27 1.56 10.31 10.71
N GLU A 28 2.77 10.47 10.18
CA GLU A 28 4.02 10.20 10.90
C GLU A 28 4.12 10.90 12.28
N PRO A 29 3.76 12.19 12.43
CA PRO A 29 3.82 12.89 13.73
C PRO A 29 2.85 12.33 14.79
N HIS A 30 1.90 11.52 14.38
CA HIS A 30 0.88 10.96 15.27
C HIS A 30 1.16 9.50 15.65
N ILE A 31 2.21 8.88 15.11
CA ILE A 31 2.59 7.51 15.43
C ILE A 31 3.29 7.49 16.79
N VAL A 32 2.73 6.75 17.75
CA VAL A 32 3.30 6.58 19.08
C VAL A 32 3.97 5.21 19.27
N GLU A 33 3.58 4.22 18.44
CA GLU A 33 4.12 2.87 18.50
C GLU A 33 4.03 2.23 17.10
N LYS A 34 4.99 1.37 16.75
CA LYS A 34 4.97 0.56 15.53
C LYS A 34 5.00 -0.92 15.91
N ILE A 35 3.93 -1.65 15.64
CA ILE A 35 3.83 -3.09 15.91
C ILE A 35 4.13 -3.81 14.61
N ALA A 36 5.35 -4.31 14.46
CA ALA A 36 5.80 -5.01 13.26
C ALA A 36 5.43 -6.50 13.27
N GLY A 37 5.50 -7.14 12.10
CA GLY A 37 5.34 -8.59 11.96
C GLY A 37 3.89 -9.08 12.10
N ILE A 38 2.93 -8.21 11.86
CA ILE A 38 1.50 -8.53 11.90
C ILE A 38 1.07 -9.12 10.56
N ASP A 39 0.56 -10.33 10.54
CA ASP A 39 0.00 -10.91 9.33
C ASP A 39 -1.31 -10.18 8.96
N THR A 40 -1.45 -9.83 7.66
CA THR A 40 -2.68 -9.24 7.17
C THR A 40 -3.83 -10.25 7.28
N PRO A 41 -5.03 -9.85 7.72
CA PRO A 41 -6.20 -10.75 7.78
C PRO A 41 -6.86 -10.96 6.40
N PHE A 42 -6.13 -10.66 5.34
CA PHE A 42 -6.53 -10.80 3.94
C PHE A 42 -5.30 -11.11 3.10
N SER A 43 -5.52 -11.75 1.96
CA SER A 43 -4.49 -11.98 0.94
C SER A 43 -4.28 -10.74 0.11
N ILE A 44 -3.05 -10.52 -0.38
CA ILE A 44 -2.74 -9.47 -1.38
C ILE A 44 -2.04 -10.07 -2.60
N GLU A 45 -2.22 -9.42 -3.76
CA GLU A 45 -1.53 -9.79 -5.00
C GLU A 45 -1.44 -8.61 -5.97
N PHE A 46 -0.56 -8.75 -6.99
CA PHE A 46 -0.36 -7.80 -8.09
C PHE A 46 -1.50 -7.88 -9.12
N VAL A 47 -2.65 -7.38 -8.77
CA VAL A 47 -3.84 -7.36 -9.66
C VAL A 47 -4.33 -5.94 -9.96
N ARG A 48 -3.43 -4.95 -9.83
CA ARG A 48 -3.77 -3.54 -10.06
C ARG A 48 -2.64 -2.79 -10.74
N THR A 49 -2.99 -1.83 -11.59
CA THR A 49 -2.09 -0.76 -12.05
C THR A 49 -2.36 0.53 -11.29
N SER A 50 -1.32 1.30 -11.01
CA SER A 50 -1.43 2.56 -10.29
C SER A 50 -1.12 3.75 -11.19
N ARG A 51 -2.09 4.68 -11.33
CA ARG A 51 -1.91 5.92 -12.09
C ARG A 51 -0.78 6.78 -11.52
N ILE A 52 -0.66 6.86 -10.20
CA ILE A 52 0.41 7.62 -9.53
C ILE A 52 1.80 6.99 -9.69
N ARG A 53 1.86 5.76 -10.24
CA ARG A 53 3.09 5.04 -10.59
C ARG A 53 3.23 4.84 -12.10
N GLY A 54 2.63 5.72 -12.89
CA GLY A 54 2.72 5.66 -14.35
C GLY A 54 2.14 4.38 -14.96
N GLY A 55 1.14 3.79 -14.35
CA GLY A 55 0.56 2.50 -14.78
C GLY A 55 1.33 1.28 -14.28
N GLY A 56 2.34 1.44 -13.45
CA GLY A 56 3.09 0.32 -12.86
C GLY A 56 2.23 -0.58 -11.97
N PRO A 57 2.56 -1.90 -11.90
CA PRO A 57 1.84 -2.86 -11.08
C PRO A 57 1.93 -2.53 -9.59
N THR A 58 0.82 -2.77 -8.87
CA THR A 58 0.75 -2.62 -7.42
C THR A 58 -0.07 -3.75 -6.80
N VAL A 59 0.23 -4.06 -5.54
CA VAL A 59 -0.55 -5.04 -4.77
C VAL A 59 -1.80 -4.41 -4.19
N VAL A 60 -2.88 -5.20 -4.12
CA VAL A 60 -4.13 -4.86 -3.44
C VAL A 60 -4.70 -6.10 -2.75
N PRO A 61 -5.59 -5.93 -1.75
CA PRO A 61 -6.32 -7.04 -1.18
C PRO A 61 -7.15 -7.80 -2.22
N VAL A 62 -7.08 -9.13 -2.19
CA VAL A 62 -7.78 -10.05 -3.10
C VAL A 62 -8.60 -11.06 -2.32
N GLU A 63 -9.69 -11.54 -2.93
CA GLU A 63 -10.53 -12.59 -2.35
C GLU A 63 -10.04 -14.00 -2.71
N GLN A 64 -9.40 -14.13 -3.88
CA GLN A 64 -8.87 -15.39 -4.39
C GLN A 64 -7.42 -15.20 -4.86
N GLY A 65 -6.61 -16.21 -4.69
CA GLY A 65 -5.18 -16.13 -4.97
C GLY A 65 -4.45 -15.25 -3.93
N GLY A 66 -3.20 -14.88 -4.25
CA GLY A 66 -2.39 -14.08 -3.34
C GLY A 66 -2.02 -14.81 -2.04
N ALA A 67 -1.48 -14.07 -1.10
CA ALA A 67 -1.15 -14.56 0.25
C ALA A 67 -1.31 -13.45 1.29
N PRO A 68 -1.57 -13.78 2.56
CA PRO A 68 -1.33 -12.87 3.66
C PRO A 68 0.15 -12.46 3.69
N VAL A 69 0.40 -11.22 4.07
CA VAL A 69 1.77 -10.70 4.15
C VAL A 69 2.03 -10.10 5.51
N ARG A 70 3.31 -10.04 5.88
CA ARG A 70 3.70 -9.36 7.11
C ARG A 70 3.66 -7.85 6.92
N GLY A 71 2.73 -7.24 7.63
CA GLY A 71 2.56 -5.81 7.71
C GLY A 71 3.03 -5.25 9.05
N MET A 72 2.64 -4.01 9.28
CA MET A 72 2.92 -3.25 10.50
C MET A 72 1.67 -2.49 10.90
N VAL A 73 1.36 -2.44 12.20
CA VAL A 73 0.32 -1.55 12.71
C VAL A 73 0.99 -0.29 13.26
N LEU A 74 0.63 0.84 12.69
CA LEU A 74 1.02 2.17 13.15
C LEU A 74 -0.01 2.61 14.20
N VAL A 75 0.36 2.57 15.48
CA VAL A 75 -0.53 2.98 16.58
C VAL A 75 -0.55 4.49 16.66
N LEU A 76 -1.73 5.08 16.63
CA LEU A 76 -1.89 6.53 16.66
C LEU A 76 -2.06 7.04 18.08
N HIS A 77 -1.63 8.28 18.30
CA HIS A 77 -1.82 8.98 19.56
C HIS A 77 -3.32 9.04 19.93
N GLU A 78 -3.65 8.87 21.19
CA GLU A 78 -5.03 8.79 21.73
C GLU A 78 -5.92 10.00 21.42
N ARG A 79 -5.31 11.16 21.14
CA ARG A 79 -6.04 12.38 20.71
C ARG A 79 -6.57 12.30 19.28
N ILE A 80 -6.07 11.36 18.47
CA ILE A 80 -6.53 11.19 17.09
C ILE A 80 -7.84 10.42 17.12
N SER A 81 -8.91 11.08 16.71
CA SER A 81 -10.20 10.44 16.60
C SER A 81 -10.23 9.46 15.43
N ARG A 82 -11.19 8.51 15.47
CA ARG A 82 -11.42 7.60 14.34
C ARG A 82 -11.66 8.35 13.03
N LYS A 83 -12.38 9.48 13.09
CA LYS A 83 -12.64 10.30 11.90
C LYS A 83 -11.34 10.91 11.36
N ASP A 84 -10.52 11.48 12.23
CA ASP A 84 -9.25 12.07 11.80
C ASP A 84 -8.31 11.02 11.24
N ALA A 85 -8.24 9.82 11.83
CA ALA A 85 -7.45 8.71 11.31
C ALA A 85 -7.90 8.26 9.91
N LEU A 86 -9.23 8.25 9.64
CA LEU A 86 -9.78 7.98 8.31
C LEU A 86 -9.37 9.05 7.29
N ASP A 87 -9.46 10.32 7.68
CA ASP A 87 -9.12 11.46 6.83
C ASP A 87 -7.61 11.46 6.50
N LEU A 88 -6.76 11.22 7.51
CA LEU A 88 -5.30 11.10 7.37
C LEU A 88 -4.93 9.96 6.40
N LEU A 89 -5.46 8.76 6.64
CA LEU A 89 -5.21 7.59 5.78
C LEU A 89 -5.65 7.86 4.34
N TRP A 90 -6.85 8.41 4.15
CA TRP A 90 -7.36 8.70 2.82
C TRP A 90 -6.53 9.75 2.09
N ARG A 91 -6.16 10.85 2.74
CA ARG A 91 -5.32 11.89 2.12
C ARG A 91 -3.95 11.34 1.71
N ARG A 92 -3.34 10.53 2.57
CA ARG A 92 -2.07 9.86 2.24
C ARG A 92 -2.19 8.96 1.02
N GLU A 93 -3.20 8.08 0.98
CA GLU A 93 -3.38 7.10 -0.08
C GLU A 93 -3.82 7.73 -1.41
N THR A 94 -4.49 8.88 -1.36
CA THR A 94 -4.97 9.60 -2.55
C THR A 94 -4.10 10.80 -2.95
N ARG A 95 -2.96 11.00 -2.25
CA ARG A 95 -2.03 12.13 -2.49
C ARG A 95 -2.67 13.51 -2.30
N ASN A 96 -3.55 13.60 -1.33
CA ASN A 96 -4.20 14.85 -0.90
C ASN A 96 -3.65 15.38 0.43
N GLU A 97 -2.46 14.92 0.86
CA GLU A 97 -1.81 15.43 2.07
C GLU A 97 -1.57 16.95 1.97
N GLY A 98 -1.69 17.64 3.09
CA GLY A 98 -1.61 19.10 3.14
C GLY A 98 -2.92 19.82 2.79
N THR A 99 -4.01 19.08 2.51
CA THR A 99 -5.32 19.66 2.23
C THR A 99 -6.28 19.48 3.42
N THR A 100 -7.42 20.18 3.37
CA THR A 100 -8.52 20.03 4.34
C THR A 100 -9.59 19.04 3.88
N LEU A 101 -9.33 18.29 2.80
CA LEU A 101 -10.27 17.31 2.26
C LEU A 101 -10.49 16.16 3.26
N ILE A 102 -11.72 15.68 3.33
CA ILE A 102 -12.15 14.64 4.25
C ILE A 102 -12.57 13.38 3.48
N TYR A 103 -12.35 12.23 4.10
CA TYR A 103 -12.81 10.94 3.58
C TYR A 103 -14.33 10.87 3.55
N LYS A 104 -14.86 10.50 2.39
CA LYS A 104 -16.27 10.12 2.23
C LYS A 104 -16.31 8.73 1.63
N LYS A 105 -16.92 7.79 2.35
CA LYS A 105 -17.06 6.41 1.85
C LYS A 105 -17.92 6.43 0.58
N PRO A 106 -17.40 5.96 -0.57
CA PRO A 106 -18.18 5.89 -1.80
C PRO A 106 -19.32 4.86 -1.66
N ALA A 107 -20.49 5.21 -2.18
CA ALA A 107 -21.66 4.31 -2.14
C ALA A 107 -21.49 3.12 -3.10
N ARG A 108 -20.87 3.35 -4.25
CA ARG A 108 -20.51 2.34 -5.27
C ARG A 108 -19.06 2.59 -5.68
N PRO A 109 -18.10 1.98 -5.01
CA PRO A 109 -16.69 2.28 -5.26
C PRO A 109 -16.26 1.81 -6.64
N ASP A 110 -15.64 2.71 -7.39
CA ASP A 110 -14.85 2.37 -8.57
C ASP A 110 -13.54 1.68 -8.11
N PRO A 111 -12.95 0.77 -8.91
CA PRO A 111 -11.67 0.15 -8.56
C PRO A 111 -10.54 1.13 -8.22
N ASN A 112 -10.61 2.37 -8.72
CA ASN A 112 -9.63 3.41 -8.44
C ASN A 112 -9.94 4.25 -7.20
N GLU A 113 -11.09 4.08 -6.60
CA GLU A 113 -11.46 4.76 -5.37
C GLU A 113 -10.94 4.00 -4.15
N MET A 114 -10.35 4.73 -3.22
CA MET A 114 -9.88 4.18 -1.97
C MET A 114 -11.06 3.94 -1.02
N ILE A 115 -11.13 2.74 -0.47
CA ILE A 115 -12.04 2.39 0.62
C ILE A 115 -11.23 2.20 1.89
N ALA A 116 -11.61 2.90 2.95
CA ALA A 116 -11.12 2.60 4.28
C ALA A 116 -11.93 1.45 4.88
N VAL A 117 -11.24 0.44 5.35
CA VAL A 117 -11.83 -0.73 6.04
C VAL A 117 -11.39 -0.74 7.49
N GLU A 118 -12.28 -1.18 8.37
CA GLU A 118 -12.03 -1.27 9.80
C GLU A 118 -11.93 -2.71 10.25
N LEU A 119 -10.88 -3.00 11.01
CA LEU A 119 -10.72 -4.20 11.81
C LEU A 119 -10.99 -3.83 13.27
N ARG A 120 -11.87 -4.55 13.92
CA ARG A 120 -12.17 -4.35 15.35
C ARG A 120 -11.41 -5.37 16.19
N ASN A 121 -10.93 -4.94 17.35
CA ASN A 121 -10.19 -5.79 18.29
C ASN A 121 -9.01 -6.53 17.61
N PHE A 122 -8.25 -5.80 16.77
CA PHE A 122 -7.14 -6.34 16.00
C PHE A 122 -5.81 -5.89 16.59
N SER A 123 -4.87 -6.82 16.78
CA SER A 123 -3.52 -6.56 17.33
C SER A 123 -3.53 -5.81 18.67
N GLY A 124 -4.52 -6.06 19.53
CA GLY A 124 -4.65 -5.40 20.83
C GLY A 124 -5.16 -3.94 20.80
N LEU A 125 -5.67 -3.50 19.65
CA LEU A 125 -6.29 -2.18 19.47
C LEU A 125 -7.79 -2.32 19.22
N ASP A 126 -8.56 -1.30 19.63
CA ASP A 126 -10.01 -1.29 19.45
C ASP A 126 -10.41 -1.20 17.97
N VAL A 127 -9.65 -0.39 17.21
CA VAL A 127 -9.88 -0.16 15.78
C VAL A 127 -8.55 -0.07 15.06
N VAL A 128 -8.41 -0.84 13.99
CA VAL A 128 -7.31 -0.73 13.03
C VAL A 128 -7.89 -0.46 11.64
N LEU A 129 -7.42 0.60 11.00
CA LEU A 129 -7.84 1.01 9.67
C LEU A 129 -6.86 0.51 8.63
N TYR A 130 -7.35 0.13 7.45
CA TYR A 130 -6.49 -0.07 6.28
C TYR A 130 -7.15 0.44 5.00
N ALA A 131 -6.31 0.80 4.04
CA ALA A 131 -6.75 1.22 2.72
C ALA A 131 -6.96 0.01 1.80
N LYS A 132 -8.06 -0.01 1.07
CA LYS A 132 -8.35 -1.00 0.03
C LYS A 132 -8.67 -0.27 -1.28
N PHE A 133 -8.01 -0.70 -2.37
CA PHE A 133 -8.38 -0.36 -3.74
C PHE A 133 -8.88 -1.63 -4.45
N GLY A 134 -9.65 -1.46 -5.52
CA GLY A 134 -10.09 -2.57 -6.34
C GLY A 134 -9.02 -3.08 -7.30
N ALA A 135 -9.17 -4.31 -7.77
CA ALA A 135 -8.38 -4.87 -8.86
C ALA A 135 -8.71 -4.14 -10.17
N THR A 136 -7.70 -3.92 -11.02
CA THR A 136 -7.82 -3.38 -12.39
C THR A 136 -7.23 -4.33 -13.43
N LEU A 137 -6.61 -5.41 -12.99
CA LEU A 137 -6.10 -6.49 -13.83
C LEU A 137 -6.85 -7.78 -13.48
N THR A 138 -7.13 -8.59 -14.49
CA THR A 138 -7.78 -9.90 -14.32
C THR A 138 -6.79 -10.99 -14.68
N GLY A 139 -6.31 -11.73 -13.67
CA GLY A 139 -5.36 -12.84 -13.82
C GLY A 139 -4.09 -12.45 -14.57
N PRO A 140 -3.36 -11.39 -14.17
CA PRO A 140 -2.18 -10.95 -14.93
C PRO A 140 -1.09 -12.01 -14.91
N THR A 141 -0.39 -12.16 -16.04
CA THR A 141 0.81 -13.01 -16.11
C THR A 141 2.04 -12.26 -15.57
N PRO A 142 3.11 -12.98 -15.17
CA PRO A 142 4.38 -12.37 -14.80
C PRO A 142 4.96 -11.46 -15.89
N GLU A 143 4.82 -11.86 -17.16
CA GLU A 143 5.30 -11.13 -18.34
C GLU A 143 4.53 -9.83 -18.55
N GLU A 144 3.20 -9.84 -18.36
CA GLU A 144 2.36 -8.63 -18.40
C GLU A 144 2.73 -7.64 -17.29
N LEU A 145 2.97 -8.14 -16.07
CA LEU A 145 3.43 -7.31 -14.95
C LEU A 145 4.79 -6.69 -15.24
N ALA A 146 5.72 -7.47 -15.81
CA ALA A 146 7.05 -6.97 -16.19
C ALA A 146 6.94 -5.87 -17.26
N ASP A 147 6.11 -6.05 -18.30
CA ASP A 147 5.90 -5.05 -19.33
C ASP A 147 5.30 -3.75 -18.78
N LEU A 148 4.32 -3.87 -17.88
CA LEU A 148 3.74 -2.71 -17.19
C LEU A 148 4.77 -1.98 -16.34
N ALA A 149 5.62 -2.70 -15.62
CA ALA A 149 6.66 -2.12 -14.80
C ALA A 149 7.70 -1.37 -15.65
N ILE A 150 8.21 -1.99 -16.71
CA ILE A 150 9.17 -1.38 -17.65
C ILE A 150 8.59 -0.10 -18.25
N ARG A 151 7.39 -0.16 -18.81
CA ARG A 151 6.73 1.01 -19.40
C ARG A 151 6.52 2.15 -18.40
N SER A 152 6.28 1.83 -17.14
CA SER A 152 6.03 2.84 -16.12
C SER A 152 7.25 3.72 -15.82
N VAL A 153 8.48 3.22 -16.05
CA VAL A 153 9.73 3.94 -15.76
C VAL A 153 9.88 5.20 -16.62
N SER A 154 9.52 5.14 -17.91
CA SER A 154 9.64 6.26 -18.84
C SER A 154 8.56 7.34 -18.67
N THR A 155 7.54 7.10 -17.85
CA THR A 155 6.48 8.06 -17.56
C THR A 155 6.97 9.23 -16.70
N GLU A 156 6.19 10.31 -16.61
CA GLU A 156 6.50 11.43 -15.69
C GLU A 156 6.59 10.95 -14.23
N ALA A 157 5.70 10.04 -13.81
CA ALA A 157 5.75 9.45 -12.48
C ALA A 157 7.02 8.63 -12.26
N GLY A 158 7.43 7.83 -13.27
CA GLY A 158 8.65 7.02 -13.23
C GLY A 158 9.91 7.87 -13.16
N ARG A 159 10.00 8.97 -13.91
CA ARG A 159 11.11 9.94 -13.80
C ARG A 159 11.25 10.54 -12.40
N ARG A 160 10.19 10.57 -11.64
CA ARG A 160 10.16 10.98 -10.22
C ARG A 160 10.37 9.80 -9.25
N GLY A 161 10.83 8.63 -9.73
CA GLY A 161 11.05 7.43 -8.92
C GLY A 161 9.78 6.70 -8.50
N ARG A 162 8.64 7.00 -9.14
CA ARG A 162 7.35 6.36 -8.87
C ARG A 162 6.95 5.48 -10.05
N ASP A 163 7.58 4.34 -10.15
CA ASP A 163 7.39 3.32 -11.18
C ASP A 163 7.15 1.94 -10.57
N GLY A 164 6.85 0.94 -11.40
CA GLY A 164 6.58 -0.43 -10.98
C GLY A 164 7.82 -1.16 -10.46
N ILE A 165 9.02 -0.88 -11.02
CA ILE A 165 10.28 -1.51 -10.57
C ILE A 165 10.67 -0.98 -9.19
N SER A 166 10.67 0.35 -9.01
CA SER A 166 10.93 0.97 -7.71
C SER A 166 9.93 0.49 -6.64
N TYR A 167 8.67 0.27 -7.02
CA TYR A 167 7.67 -0.27 -6.11
C TYR A 167 7.97 -1.72 -5.72
N LEU A 168 8.32 -2.58 -6.67
CA LEU A 168 8.72 -3.97 -6.40
C LEU A 168 9.91 -4.03 -5.44
N MET A 169 10.93 -3.18 -5.65
CA MET A 169 12.07 -3.06 -4.74
C MET A 169 11.66 -2.63 -3.33
N SER A 170 10.75 -1.67 -3.21
CA SER A 170 10.22 -1.21 -1.92
C SER A 170 9.48 -2.34 -1.18
N LEU A 171 8.63 -3.09 -1.86
CA LEU A 171 7.94 -4.23 -1.26
C LEU A 171 8.92 -5.29 -0.73
N LYS A 172 9.97 -5.60 -1.51
CA LYS A 172 11.00 -6.58 -1.10
C LYS A 172 11.75 -6.10 0.15
N ARG A 173 12.14 -4.82 0.20
CA ARG A 173 12.77 -4.23 1.41
C ARG A 173 11.85 -4.29 2.62
N GLY A 174 10.56 -4.05 2.41
CA GLY A 174 9.52 -4.16 3.45
C GLY A 174 9.16 -5.59 3.84
N GLY A 175 9.81 -6.63 3.25
CA GLY A 175 9.54 -8.04 3.55
C GLY A 175 8.18 -8.54 3.01
N ILE A 176 7.58 -7.81 2.08
CA ILE A 176 6.32 -8.21 1.43
C ILE A 176 6.64 -9.22 0.32
N VAL A 177 6.00 -10.38 0.38
CA VAL A 177 6.13 -11.44 -0.63
C VAL A 177 4.74 -11.94 -1.00
N THR A 178 4.44 -11.95 -2.31
CA THR A 178 3.21 -12.55 -2.86
C THR A 178 3.54 -13.71 -3.80
N PRO A 179 2.59 -14.62 -4.07
CA PRO A 179 2.82 -15.75 -4.98
C PRO A 179 3.33 -15.35 -6.37
N LEU A 180 2.84 -14.27 -6.97
CA LEU A 180 3.30 -13.81 -8.29
C LEU A 180 4.66 -13.11 -8.25
N MET A 181 5.06 -12.55 -7.11
CA MET A 181 6.26 -11.69 -7.03
C MET A 181 7.55 -12.35 -7.56
N PRO A 182 7.91 -13.59 -7.21
CA PRO A 182 9.15 -14.20 -7.70
C PRO A 182 9.13 -14.43 -9.22
N HIS A 183 7.99 -14.76 -9.77
CA HIS A 183 7.83 -14.98 -11.21
C HIS A 183 7.84 -13.64 -11.97
N TYR A 184 7.18 -12.63 -11.45
CA TYR A 184 7.18 -11.27 -11.97
C TYR A 184 8.60 -10.67 -11.97
N GLU A 185 9.35 -10.81 -10.88
CA GLU A 185 10.75 -10.37 -10.81
C GLU A 185 11.60 -11.06 -11.87
N ARG A 186 11.48 -12.39 -12.02
CA ARG A 186 12.20 -13.16 -13.03
C ARG A 186 11.90 -12.65 -14.43
N ALA A 187 10.63 -12.53 -14.80
CA ALA A 187 10.23 -12.03 -16.10
C ALA A 187 10.76 -10.62 -16.39
N LEU A 188 10.79 -9.75 -15.35
CA LEU A 188 11.36 -8.41 -15.46
C LEU A 188 12.86 -8.44 -15.75
N LEU A 189 13.62 -9.25 -15.03
CA LEU A 189 15.07 -9.39 -15.21
C LEU A 189 15.40 -9.97 -16.59
N GLU A 190 14.67 -10.99 -17.03
CA GLU A 190 14.83 -11.60 -18.38
C GLU A 190 14.56 -10.57 -19.49
N LYS A 191 13.46 -9.80 -19.41
CA LYS A 191 13.10 -8.78 -20.41
C LYS A 191 14.10 -7.64 -20.49
N THR A 192 14.70 -7.25 -19.36
CA THR A 192 15.70 -6.17 -19.32
C THR A 192 17.13 -6.65 -19.53
N GLY A 193 17.35 -7.97 -19.50
CA GLY A 193 18.69 -8.58 -19.52
C GLY A 193 19.53 -8.23 -18.30
N ALA A 194 18.90 -7.81 -17.19
CA ALA A 194 19.55 -7.37 -15.98
C ALA A 194 19.73 -8.53 -14.99
N VAL A 195 20.70 -8.42 -14.08
CA VAL A 195 20.95 -9.40 -13.01
C VAL A 195 20.36 -8.97 -11.66
N SER A 196 19.89 -7.71 -11.55
CA SER A 196 19.21 -7.18 -10.36
C SER A 196 18.12 -6.17 -10.74
N LEU A 197 17.22 -5.87 -9.80
CA LEU A 197 16.17 -4.86 -10.00
C LEU A 197 16.75 -3.44 -10.16
N GLU A 198 17.83 -3.13 -9.46
CA GLU A 198 18.57 -1.87 -9.57
C GLU A 198 19.12 -1.69 -10.97
N GLU A 199 19.73 -2.74 -11.53
CA GLU A 199 20.25 -2.74 -12.90
C GLU A 199 19.11 -2.64 -13.92
N ALA A 200 18.02 -3.39 -13.72
CA ALA A 200 16.83 -3.31 -14.57
C ALA A 200 16.28 -1.89 -14.63
N LEU A 201 16.16 -1.24 -13.47
CA LEU A 201 15.72 0.16 -13.39
C LEU A 201 16.67 1.11 -14.10
N ALA A 202 17.99 0.93 -13.90
CA ALA A 202 19.01 1.77 -14.55
C ALA A 202 18.95 1.63 -16.08
N ARG A 203 18.83 0.41 -16.60
CA ARG A 203 18.68 0.15 -18.06
C ARG A 203 17.42 0.79 -18.64
N CYS A 204 16.28 0.64 -17.95
CA CYS A 204 15.02 1.26 -18.39
C CYS A 204 15.04 2.81 -18.37
N ARG A 205 15.90 3.42 -17.56
CA ARG A 205 16.09 4.89 -17.51
C ARG A 205 17.03 5.41 -18.58
N ALA A 206 17.91 4.57 -19.09
CA ALA A 206 18.88 4.94 -20.13
C ALA A 206 18.29 4.86 -21.57
N THR A 207 17.12 4.26 -21.71
CA THR A 207 16.36 4.12 -22.96
C THR A 207 15.37 5.25 -23.12
#